data_10cfb4d85588e29a88fc196eae76d9be
#
_entry.id   10cfb4d85588e29a88fc196eae76d9be
#
_cell.length_a   1.000
_cell.length_b   1.000
_cell.length_c   1.000
_cell.angle_alpha   90.00
_cell.angle_beta   90.00
_cell.angle_gamma   90.00
#
_symmetry.space_group_name_H-M   'P 1'
#
loop_
_entity.id
_entity.type
_entity.pdbx_description
1 polymer ?
#
loop_
_entity_poly.entity_id
_entity_poly.type
_entity_poly.pdbx_seq_one_letter_code
_entity_poly.pdbx_strand_id
1 'polypeptide(L)'
;MSAPIRVAVCDDARAVKFFLRHVLEEENDMQVVSATSGGDELLDALREVQADILMLDLLLPDVPEPADLVRRIRELAPQMTILLMSNMPLSRLQLEAERLGTDGWTSKANKPEQLRNAVREVIVAKP
;
A
#
# COMPACT_ATOMS: atom_id res chain seq x y z
N MET A 1 -11.60 22.69 3.47
CA MET A 1 -11.46 21.24 3.76
C MET A 1 -10.65 20.57 2.67
N SER A 2 -9.69 19.77 3.05
CA SER A 2 -8.91 19.03 2.06
C SER A 2 -9.63 17.73 1.67
N ALA A 3 -9.37 17.26 0.46
CA ALA A 3 -9.89 15.98 -0.01
C ALA A 3 -9.28 14.85 0.83
N PRO A 4 -9.99 13.73 1.01
CA PRO A 4 -9.41 12.57 1.70
C PRO A 4 -8.23 11.99 0.94
N ILE A 5 -7.32 11.36 1.67
CA ILE A 5 -6.21 10.61 1.09
C ILE A 5 -6.81 9.41 0.35
N ARG A 6 -6.45 9.23 -0.91
CA ARG A 6 -6.96 8.14 -1.75
C ARG A 6 -6.00 6.96 -1.65
N VAL A 7 -6.46 5.86 -1.07
CA VAL A 7 -5.64 4.69 -0.76
C VAL A 7 -6.00 3.53 -1.69
N ALA A 8 -5.00 2.97 -2.36
CA ALA A 8 -5.13 1.68 -3.04
C ALA A 8 -4.54 0.60 -2.13
N VAL A 9 -5.19 -0.54 -2.07
CA VAL A 9 -4.74 -1.68 -1.28
C VAL A 9 -4.55 -2.88 -2.21
N CYS A 10 -3.43 -3.57 -2.09
CA CYS A 10 -3.17 -4.81 -2.82
C CYS A 10 -2.69 -5.90 -1.87
N ASP A 11 -3.51 -6.94 -1.69
CA ASP A 11 -3.24 -8.06 -0.81
C ASP A 11 -4.10 -9.23 -1.28
N ASP A 12 -3.53 -10.44 -1.37
CA ASP A 12 -4.27 -11.60 -1.84
C ASP A 12 -5.31 -12.11 -0.83
N ALA A 13 -5.16 -11.75 0.44
CA ALA A 13 -6.10 -12.17 1.48
C ALA A 13 -7.33 -11.27 1.49
N ARG A 14 -8.49 -11.87 1.22
CA ARG A 14 -9.76 -11.16 1.20
C ARG A 14 -10.08 -10.51 2.54
N ALA A 15 -9.82 -11.22 3.63
CA ALA A 15 -10.05 -10.71 4.98
C ALA A 15 -9.19 -9.49 5.30
N VAL A 16 -7.94 -9.47 4.83
CA VAL A 16 -7.04 -8.33 5.02
C VAL A 16 -7.56 -7.11 4.29
N LYS A 17 -7.99 -7.27 3.03
CA LYS A 17 -8.54 -6.14 2.25
C LYS A 17 -9.79 -5.57 2.91
N PHE A 18 -10.68 -6.43 3.38
CA PHE A 18 -11.89 -6.02 4.08
C PHE A 18 -11.54 -5.25 5.36
N PHE A 19 -10.63 -5.79 6.15
CA PHE A 19 -10.18 -5.17 7.39
C PHE A 19 -9.55 -3.79 7.14
N LEU A 20 -8.66 -3.69 6.16
CA LEU A 20 -8.00 -2.43 5.84
C LEU A 20 -8.98 -1.36 5.38
N ARG A 21 -9.94 -1.73 4.54
CA ARG A 21 -10.98 -0.78 4.12
C ARG A 21 -11.73 -0.24 5.34
N HIS A 22 -12.15 -1.14 6.22
CA HIS A 22 -12.89 -0.75 7.43
C HIS A 22 -12.06 0.17 8.32
N VAL A 23 -10.81 -0.20 8.57
CA VAL A 23 -9.90 0.56 9.43
C VAL A 23 -9.59 1.94 8.85
N LEU A 24 -9.26 2.00 7.57
CA LEU A 24 -8.86 3.25 6.94
C LEU A 24 -10.04 4.20 6.77
N GLU A 25 -11.24 3.70 6.46
CA GLU A 25 -12.42 4.53 6.24
C GLU A 25 -13.18 4.86 7.53
N GLU A 26 -12.74 4.38 8.68
CA GLU A 26 -13.36 4.73 9.95
C GLU A 26 -13.24 6.22 10.24
N GLU A 27 -12.19 6.86 9.77
CA GLU A 27 -12.02 8.30 9.87
C GLU A 27 -12.22 8.96 8.49
N ASN A 28 -12.58 10.23 8.47
CA ASN A 28 -13.00 10.91 7.26
C ASN A 28 -11.84 11.36 6.35
N ASP A 29 -10.59 11.21 6.79
CA ASP A 29 -9.44 11.70 6.04
C ASP A 29 -8.86 10.69 5.05
N MET A 30 -9.45 9.49 4.95
CA MET A 30 -8.98 8.44 4.03
C MET A 30 -10.13 7.77 3.31
N GLN A 31 -9.89 7.40 2.05
CA GLN A 31 -10.86 6.68 1.22
C GLN A 31 -10.12 5.58 0.47
N VAL A 32 -10.61 4.34 0.55
CA VAL A 32 -10.05 3.22 -0.22
C VAL A 32 -10.67 3.26 -1.61
N VAL A 33 -9.86 3.58 -2.61
CA VAL A 33 -10.34 3.76 -3.99
C VAL A 33 -10.14 2.51 -4.84
N SER A 34 -9.32 1.56 -4.38
CA SER A 34 -9.06 0.32 -5.08
C SER A 34 -8.61 -0.74 -4.09
N ALA A 35 -9.07 -1.97 -4.28
CA ALA A 35 -8.65 -3.12 -3.49
C ALA A 35 -8.47 -4.29 -4.44
N THR A 36 -7.23 -4.74 -4.62
CA THR A 36 -6.85 -5.76 -5.59
C THR A 36 -6.14 -6.93 -4.91
N SER A 37 -6.10 -8.07 -5.59
CA SER A 37 -5.61 -9.32 -5.01
C SER A 37 -4.27 -9.80 -5.58
N GLY A 38 -3.79 -9.18 -6.63
CA GLY A 38 -2.55 -9.60 -7.28
C GLY A 38 -1.93 -8.50 -8.12
N GLY A 39 -0.73 -8.79 -8.64
CA GLY A 39 0.05 -7.81 -9.39
C GLY A 39 -0.62 -7.33 -10.66
N ASP A 40 -1.13 -8.24 -11.49
CA ASP A 40 -1.76 -7.85 -12.75
C ASP A 40 -3.04 -7.06 -12.52
N GLU A 41 -3.86 -7.49 -11.58
CA GLU A 41 -5.08 -6.78 -11.20
C GLU A 41 -4.76 -5.37 -10.70
N LEU A 42 -3.69 -5.24 -9.90
CA LEU A 42 -3.24 -3.94 -9.40
C LEU A 42 -2.83 -3.02 -10.54
N LEU A 43 -2.02 -3.51 -11.48
CA LEU A 43 -1.57 -2.69 -12.60
C LEU A 43 -2.74 -2.23 -13.47
N ASP A 44 -3.73 -3.10 -13.69
CA ASP A 44 -4.94 -2.72 -14.42
C ASP A 44 -5.73 -1.64 -13.69
N ALA A 45 -5.87 -1.78 -12.36
CA ALA A 45 -6.58 -0.79 -11.56
C ALA A 45 -5.89 0.58 -11.57
N LEU A 46 -4.55 0.59 -11.53
CA LEU A 46 -3.80 1.86 -11.53
C LEU A 46 -3.88 2.62 -12.86
N ARG A 47 -4.26 1.96 -13.94
CA ARG A 47 -4.52 2.64 -15.21
C ARG A 47 -5.82 3.44 -15.20
N GLU A 48 -6.75 3.08 -14.33
CA GLU A 48 -8.09 3.67 -14.31
C GLU A 48 -8.37 4.53 -13.09
N VAL A 49 -7.67 4.27 -11.97
CA VAL A 49 -7.92 4.93 -10.69
C VAL A 49 -6.65 5.61 -10.21
N GLN A 50 -6.74 6.89 -9.89
CA GLN A 50 -5.65 7.60 -9.23
C GLN A 50 -5.71 7.39 -7.73
N ALA A 51 -4.57 7.01 -7.14
CA ALA A 51 -4.41 6.89 -5.70
C ALA A 51 -3.22 7.74 -5.25
N ASP A 52 -3.30 8.25 -4.03
CA ASP A 52 -2.19 8.99 -3.43
C ASP A 52 -1.17 8.05 -2.83
N ILE A 53 -1.62 6.92 -2.33
CA ILE A 53 -0.78 5.93 -1.68
C ILE A 53 -1.28 4.52 -2.01
N LEU A 54 -0.34 3.61 -2.18
CA LEU A 54 -0.59 2.18 -2.32
C LEU A 54 -0.06 1.45 -1.10
N MET A 55 -0.93 0.68 -0.44
CA MET A 55 -0.52 -0.29 0.57
C MET A 55 -0.31 -1.63 -0.14
N LEU A 56 0.92 -2.06 -0.24
CA LEU A 56 1.33 -3.20 -1.07
C LEU A 56 1.84 -4.35 -0.21
N ASP A 57 1.17 -5.50 -0.31
CA ASP A 57 1.64 -6.74 0.30
C ASP A 57 2.95 -7.19 -0.37
N LEU A 58 3.98 -7.46 0.43
CA LEU A 58 5.26 -7.93 -0.07
C LEU A 58 5.16 -9.32 -0.69
N LEU A 59 4.28 -10.17 -0.17
CA LEU A 59 4.21 -11.59 -0.55
C LEU A 59 2.95 -11.91 -1.35
N LEU A 60 2.87 -11.39 -2.58
CA LEU A 60 1.77 -11.72 -3.50
C LEU A 60 2.12 -13.02 -4.24
N PRO A 61 1.22 -14.02 -4.24
CA PRO A 61 1.51 -15.32 -4.86
C PRO A 61 1.81 -15.27 -6.35
N ASP A 62 1.22 -14.30 -7.07
CA ASP A 62 1.41 -14.16 -8.51
C ASP A 62 2.60 -13.27 -8.89
N VAL A 63 3.36 -12.79 -7.90
CA VAL A 63 4.48 -11.88 -8.12
C VAL A 63 5.78 -12.52 -7.65
N PRO A 64 6.50 -13.24 -8.54
CA PRO A 64 7.76 -13.87 -8.15
C PRO A 64 8.88 -12.86 -7.89
N GLU A 65 8.84 -11.70 -8.56
CA GLU A 65 9.86 -10.67 -8.44
C GLU A 65 9.22 -9.34 -8.02
N PRO A 66 9.14 -9.06 -6.69
CA PRO A 66 8.54 -7.80 -6.21
C PRO A 66 9.19 -6.54 -6.80
N ALA A 67 10.51 -6.57 -7.04
CA ALA A 67 11.20 -5.42 -7.62
C ALA A 67 10.66 -5.06 -9.01
N ASP A 68 10.31 -6.06 -9.80
CA ASP A 68 9.74 -5.86 -11.12
C ASP A 68 8.36 -5.21 -11.04
N LEU A 69 7.56 -5.65 -10.09
CA LEU A 69 6.24 -5.06 -9.86
C LEU A 69 6.36 -3.60 -9.42
N VAL A 70 7.24 -3.30 -8.48
CA VAL A 70 7.46 -1.92 -8.00
C VAL A 70 7.89 -1.03 -9.16
N ARG A 71 8.79 -1.50 -10.02
CA ARG A 71 9.22 -0.75 -11.20
C ARG A 71 8.05 -0.42 -12.12
N ARG A 72 7.18 -1.39 -12.39
CA ARG A 72 5.99 -1.19 -13.23
C ARG A 72 5.00 -0.22 -12.61
N ILE A 73 4.83 -0.31 -11.29
CA ILE A 73 3.97 0.64 -10.56
C ILE A 73 4.51 2.06 -10.71
N ARG A 74 5.82 2.25 -10.56
CA ARG A 74 6.45 3.57 -10.71
C ARG A 74 6.30 4.13 -12.11
N GLU A 75 6.30 3.28 -13.14
CA GLU A 75 6.07 3.71 -14.52
C GLU A 75 4.64 4.22 -14.72
N LEU A 76 3.65 3.53 -14.11
CA LEU A 76 2.23 3.91 -14.24
C LEU A 76 1.87 5.09 -13.35
N ALA A 77 2.44 5.17 -12.16
CA ALA A 77 2.07 6.15 -11.14
C ALA A 77 3.31 6.69 -10.44
N PRO A 78 4.13 7.49 -11.15
CA PRO A 78 5.42 7.95 -10.61
C PRO A 78 5.31 8.80 -9.36
N GLN A 79 4.17 9.44 -9.12
CA GLN A 79 3.97 10.30 -7.94
C GLN A 79 3.35 9.59 -6.75
N MET A 80 2.86 8.37 -6.95
CA MET A 80 2.18 7.64 -5.89
C MET A 80 3.16 7.15 -4.82
N THR A 81 2.79 7.34 -3.57
CA THR A 81 3.54 6.82 -2.43
C THR A 81 3.30 5.32 -2.30
N ILE A 82 4.33 4.54 -2.01
CA ILE A 82 4.20 3.09 -1.81
C ILE A 82 4.57 2.75 -0.37
N LEU A 83 3.61 2.16 0.36
CA LEU A 83 3.79 1.69 1.73
C LEU A 83 3.74 0.15 1.70
N LEU A 84 4.89 -0.47 1.97
CA LEU A 84 5.01 -1.93 1.94
C LEU A 84 4.42 -2.53 3.20
N MET A 85 3.68 -3.64 3.07
CA MET A 85 3.07 -4.36 4.18
C MET A 85 3.56 -5.78 4.25
N SER A 86 3.79 -6.29 5.45
CA SER A 86 4.09 -7.69 5.66
C SER A 86 3.94 -8.07 7.13
N ASN A 87 3.85 -9.37 7.41
CA ASN A 87 3.91 -9.92 8.76
C ASN A 87 5.31 -10.36 9.17
N MET A 88 6.31 -10.16 8.31
CA MET A 88 7.69 -10.52 8.66
C MET A 88 8.24 -9.59 9.76
N PRO A 89 9.33 -9.98 10.45
CA PRO A 89 9.95 -9.11 11.46
C PRO A 89 10.30 -7.73 10.89
N LEU A 90 10.13 -6.68 11.69
CA LEU A 90 10.30 -5.30 11.24
C LEU A 90 11.67 -5.03 10.64
N SER A 91 12.74 -5.57 11.24
CA SER A 91 14.10 -5.39 10.72
C SER A 91 14.24 -5.91 9.29
N ARG A 92 13.62 -7.05 9.01
CA ARG A 92 13.66 -7.65 7.68
C ARG A 92 12.76 -6.88 6.70
N LEU A 93 11.61 -6.45 7.16
CA LEU A 93 10.68 -5.66 6.36
C LEU A 93 11.31 -4.33 5.94
N GLN A 94 12.03 -3.68 6.84
CA GLN A 94 12.76 -2.46 6.55
C GLN A 94 13.80 -2.69 5.44
N LEU A 95 14.58 -3.77 5.53
CA LEU A 95 15.58 -4.10 4.50
C LEU A 95 14.92 -4.34 3.14
N GLU A 96 13.79 -5.04 3.12
CA GLU A 96 13.07 -5.29 1.88
C GLU A 96 12.52 -3.99 1.28
N ALA A 97 11.97 -3.11 2.12
CA ALA A 97 11.45 -1.82 1.67
C ALA A 97 12.57 -0.96 1.05
N GLU A 98 13.74 -0.94 1.69
CA GLU A 98 14.90 -0.21 1.17
C GLU A 98 15.38 -0.81 -0.16
N ARG A 99 15.45 -2.14 -0.24
CA ARG A 99 15.86 -2.85 -1.45
C ARG A 99 14.91 -2.57 -2.62
N LEU A 100 13.62 -2.53 -2.35
CA LEU A 100 12.59 -2.31 -3.36
C LEU A 100 12.39 -0.83 -3.70
N GLY A 101 12.91 0.08 -2.89
CA GLY A 101 12.76 1.52 -3.12
C GLY A 101 11.35 2.02 -2.81
N THR A 102 10.65 1.41 -1.86
CA THR A 102 9.35 1.90 -1.42
C THR A 102 9.52 3.08 -0.46
N ASP A 103 8.45 3.83 -0.23
CA ASP A 103 8.51 5.04 0.58
C ASP A 103 8.42 4.79 2.07
N GLY A 104 7.95 3.61 2.47
CA GLY A 104 7.85 3.21 3.85
C GLY A 104 7.40 1.76 3.98
N TRP A 105 7.23 1.33 5.23
CA TRP A 105 6.79 -0.03 5.53
C TRP A 105 5.93 -0.03 6.78
N THR A 106 5.05 -1.02 6.90
CA THR A 106 4.22 -1.22 8.09
C THR A 106 3.94 -2.70 8.28
N SER A 107 3.80 -3.13 9.53
CA SER A 107 3.40 -4.49 9.84
C SER A 107 1.90 -4.66 9.67
N LYS A 108 1.47 -5.77 9.06
CA LYS A 108 0.05 -6.13 9.00
C LYS A 108 -0.54 -6.40 10.38
N ALA A 109 0.31 -6.69 11.38
CA ALA A 109 -0.12 -6.96 12.76
C ALA A 109 -0.32 -5.68 13.58
N ASN A 110 -0.07 -4.50 13.01
CA ASN A 110 -0.27 -3.24 13.71
C ASN A 110 -1.76 -3.02 14.04
N LYS A 111 -1.99 -2.28 15.12
CA LYS A 111 -3.34 -1.88 15.52
C LYS A 111 -3.93 -0.89 14.52
N PRO A 112 -5.28 -0.78 14.45
CA PRO A 112 -5.94 0.13 13.51
C PRO A 112 -5.38 1.56 13.52
N GLU A 113 -5.18 2.14 14.69
CA GLU A 113 -4.64 3.50 14.78
C GLU A 113 -3.22 3.59 14.23
N GLN A 114 -2.40 2.56 14.48
CA GLN A 114 -1.03 2.52 13.96
C GLN A 114 -1.01 2.43 12.43
N LEU A 115 -1.94 1.68 11.84
CA LEU A 115 -2.07 1.57 10.38
C LEU A 115 -2.47 2.91 9.77
N ARG A 116 -3.45 3.59 10.35
CA ARG A 116 -3.86 4.92 9.88
C ARG A 116 -2.72 5.92 9.99
N ASN A 117 -2.01 5.91 11.10
CA ASN A 117 -0.88 6.83 11.30
C ASN A 117 0.27 6.54 10.34
N ALA A 118 0.52 5.27 10.01
CA ALA A 118 1.54 4.91 9.03
C ALA A 118 1.24 5.55 7.67
N VAL A 119 -0.01 5.52 7.24
CA VAL A 119 -0.44 6.15 5.99
C VAL A 119 -0.20 7.67 6.05
N ARG A 120 -0.65 8.31 7.12
CA ARG A 120 -0.50 9.77 7.29
C ARG A 120 0.97 10.20 7.29
N GLU A 121 1.81 9.47 8.01
CA GLU A 121 3.22 9.81 8.16
C GLU A 121 3.99 9.67 6.85
N VAL A 122 3.76 8.61 6.10
CA VAL A 122 4.50 8.39 4.86
C VAL A 122 4.07 9.38 3.77
N ILE A 123 2.82 9.77 3.74
CA ILE A 123 2.31 10.77 2.79
C ILE A 123 2.94 12.14 3.06
N VAL A 124 3.02 12.52 4.34
CA VAL A 124 3.61 13.81 4.74
C VAL A 124 5.11 13.85 4.49
N ALA A 125 5.81 12.74 4.68
CA ALA A 125 7.26 12.65 4.49
C ALA A 125 7.69 12.74 3.03
N LYS A 126 6.79 12.46 2.09
CA LYS A 126 7.13 12.47 0.67
C LYS A 126 7.14 13.91 0.15
N PRO A 127 8.25 14.35 -0.48
CA PRO A 127 8.34 15.72 -1.03
C PRO A 127 7.43 15.95 -2.23
#